data_a2da308659971f4c58c89c1c1a52e5cb
#
_entry.id   a2da308659971f4c58c89c1c1a52e5cb
#
_cell.length_a   1.000
_cell.length_b   1.000
_cell.length_c   1.000
_cell.angle_alpha   90.00
_cell.angle_beta   90.00
_cell.angle_gamma   90.00
#
_symmetry.space_group_name_H-M   'P 1'
#
loop_
_entity.id
_entity.type
_entity.pdbx_description
1 polymer ?
#
loop_
_entity_poly.entity_id
_entity_poly.type
_entity_poly.pdbx_seq_one_letter_code
_entity_poly.pdbx_strand_id
1 'polypeptide(L)'
;MRTLLCTAIVLAACAPGDGSRTSTSAGPAHKYAGTWEGRSFRSASDTGTPWRIVTAVAPDGSLRGTLTYTSVTAPPIPIRARDVSDSAVVNEIGPYHSITANADVVTTTTGKVRGDSLNGTFEMRPAGGGNVIMSGNFRSKRVVP
;
A
#
# COMPACT_ATOMS: atom_id res chain seq x y z
N MET A 1 51.26 -66.20 -11.30
CA MET A 1 51.12 -64.95 -10.54
C MET A 1 49.92 -64.14 -11.12
N ARG A 2 48.78 -64.14 -10.46
CA ARG A 2 47.59 -63.49 -10.91
C ARG A 2 47.23 -62.41 -9.85
N THR A 3 47.37 -61.14 -10.21
CA THR A 3 47.07 -59.99 -9.35
C THR A 3 45.61 -59.69 -9.48
N LEU A 4 44.84 -59.82 -8.40
CA LEU A 4 43.43 -59.35 -8.31
C LEU A 4 43.42 -57.88 -7.96
N LEU A 5 42.78 -57.11 -8.82
CA LEU A 5 42.49 -55.69 -8.61
C LEU A 5 41.11 -55.60 -7.97
N CYS A 6 41.03 -55.18 -6.71
CA CYS A 6 39.77 -54.86 -6.04
C CYS A 6 39.37 -53.42 -6.37
N THR A 7 38.27 -53.26 -7.12
CA THR A 7 37.67 -51.95 -7.40
C THR A 7 36.67 -51.62 -6.28
N ALA A 8 36.99 -50.64 -5.47
CA ALA A 8 36.07 -50.12 -4.45
C ALA A 8 35.11 -49.13 -5.10
N ILE A 9 33.80 -49.43 -5.09
CA ILE A 9 32.74 -48.55 -5.50
C ILE A 9 32.35 -47.69 -4.30
N VAL A 10 32.64 -46.38 -4.38
CA VAL A 10 32.16 -45.41 -3.38
C VAL A 10 30.78 -44.95 -3.83
N LEU A 11 29.74 -45.35 -3.10
CA LEU A 11 28.40 -44.81 -3.22
C LEU A 11 28.34 -43.43 -2.51
N ALA A 12 28.30 -42.36 -3.29
CA ALA A 12 28.00 -41.04 -2.77
C ALA A 12 26.48 -40.94 -2.50
N ALA A 13 26.11 -40.94 -1.22
CA ALA A 13 24.75 -40.65 -0.78
C ALA A 13 24.46 -39.15 -0.96
N CYS A 14 23.66 -38.81 -1.97
CA CYS A 14 23.06 -37.47 -2.06
C CYS A 14 22.04 -37.33 -0.92
N ALA A 15 22.38 -36.55 0.10
CA ALA A 15 21.40 -36.08 1.08
C ALA A 15 20.44 -35.09 0.41
N PRO A 16 19.11 -35.21 0.57
CA PRO A 16 18.19 -34.21 0.12
C PRO A 16 18.44 -32.93 0.94
N GLY A 17 18.91 -31.89 0.26
CA GLY A 17 19.08 -30.57 0.87
C GLY A 17 17.74 -30.08 1.41
N ASP A 18 17.67 -29.89 2.73
CA ASP A 18 16.63 -29.13 3.38
C ASP A 18 16.60 -27.73 2.73
N GLY A 19 15.62 -27.56 1.84
CA GLY A 19 15.31 -26.27 1.30
C GLY A 19 14.80 -25.39 2.45
N SER A 20 15.73 -24.69 3.12
CA SER A 20 15.39 -23.57 3.99
C SER A 20 14.48 -22.64 3.20
N ARG A 21 13.17 -22.77 3.42
CA ARG A 21 12.20 -21.76 3.01
C ARG A 21 12.56 -20.50 3.77
N THR A 22 13.37 -19.66 3.15
CA THR A 22 13.58 -18.29 3.61
C THR A 22 12.20 -17.65 3.62
N SER A 23 11.59 -17.57 4.79
CA SER A 23 10.39 -16.78 5.01
C SER A 23 10.79 -15.35 4.75
N THR A 24 10.61 -14.88 3.52
CA THR A 24 10.77 -13.49 3.18
C THR A 24 9.72 -12.75 4.00
N SER A 25 10.13 -12.16 5.10
CA SER A 25 9.26 -11.31 5.92
C SER A 25 8.64 -10.29 4.98
N ALA A 26 7.32 -10.35 4.82
CA ALA A 26 6.62 -9.39 4.00
C ALA A 26 6.89 -8.00 4.56
N GLY A 27 7.54 -7.14 3.77
CA GLY A 27 7.91 -5.80 4.20
C GLY A 27 6.68 -4.97 4.62
N PRO A 28 6.86 -3.84 5.30
CA PRO A 28 5.78 -3.03 5.88
C PRO A 28 4.70 -2.62 4.87
N ALA A 29 5.02 -2.54 3.58
CA ALA A 29 4.09 -2.19 2.51
C ALA A 29 2.90 -3.18 2.40
N HIS A 30 3.12 -4.47 2.66
CA HIS A 30 2.06 -5.48 2.59
C HIS A 30 0.92 -5.24 3.58
N LYS A 31 1.22 -4.61 4.72
CA LYS A 31 0.24 -4.25 5.74
C LYS A 31 -0.81 -3.25 5.22
N TYR A 32 -0.42 -2.41 4.26
CA TYR A 32 -1.25 -1.37 3.68
C TYR A 32 -1.85 -1.76 2.32
N ALA A 33 -1.39 -2.86 1.72
CA ALA A 33 -1.95 -3.39 0.48
C ALA A 33 -3.35 -3.97 0.70
N GLY A 34 -4.17 -3.92 -0.36
CA GLY A 34 -5.55 -4.43 -0.36
C GLY A 34 -6.58 -3.37 -0.70
N THR A 35 -7.84 -3.70 -0.46
CA THR A 35 -8.97 -2.80 -0.69
C THR A 35 -9.43 -2.19 0.62
N TRP A 36 -9.61 -0.88 0.62
CA TRP A 36 -10.07 -0.11 1.75
C TRP A 36 -11.28 0.74 1.35
N GLU A 37 -12.32 0.74 2.15
CA GLU A 37 -13.48 1.62 1.98
C GLU A 37 -13.61 2.54 3.19
N GLY A 38 -13.86 3.81 2.92
CA GLY A 38 -13.87 4.80 3.98
C GLY A 38 -14.51 6.13 3.62
N ARG A 39 -14.35 7.07 4.53
CA ARG A 39 -14.78 8.44 4.37
C ARG A 39 -13.72 9.43 4.84
N SER A 40 -13.63 10.56 4.18
CA SER A 40 -12.82 11.71 4.59
C SER A 40 -13.72 12.82 5.12
N PHE A 41 -13.29 13.49 6.20
CA PHE A 41 -14.05 14.47 6.97
C PHE A 41 -13.20 15.75 7.11
N ARG A 42 -13.78 16.90 6.80
CA ARG A 42 -13.14 18.22 6.96
C ARG A 42 -13.39 18.82 8.34
N SER A 43 -14.45 18.42 9.00
CA SER A 43 -14.83 18.86 10.35
C SER A 43 -15.60 17.77 11.09
N ALA A 44 -15.85 17.97 12.37
CA ALA A 44 -16.63 17.03 13.20
C ALA A 44 -18.10 16.91 12.76
N SER A 45 -18.65 17.96 12.13
CA SER A 45 -20.03 18.00 11.62
C SER A 45 -20.14 17.52 10.15
N ASP A 46 -19.02 17.20 9.50
CA ASP A 46 -19.01 16.71 8.12
C ASP A 46 -19.55 15.27 8.08
N THR A 47 -20.48 14.98 7.19
CA THR A 47 -21.01 13.62 6.96
C THR A 47 -19.98 12.72 6.26
N GLY A 48 -18.93 13.31 5.75
CA GLY A 48 -17.79 12.67 5.11
C GLY A 48 -18.04 12.28 3.65
N THR A 49 -17.01 12.43 2.85
CA THR A 49 -17.00 12.02 1.43
C THR A 49 -16.56 10.56 1.33
N PRO A 50 -17.42 9.66 0.81
CA PRO A 50 -17.10 8.25 0.71
C PRO A 50 -16.15 7.97 -0.47
N TRP A 51 -15.24 7.01 -0.25
CA TRP A 51 -14.25 6.59 -1.24
C TRP A 51 -13.86 5.12 -1.06
N ARG A 52 -13.27 4.57 -2.10
CA ARG A 52 -12.61 3.26 -2.13
C ARG A 52 -11.19 3.42 -2.62
N ILE A 53 -10.25 2.78 -1.93
CA ILE A 53 -8.84 2.68 -2.30
C ILE A 53 -8.51 1.23 -2.58
N VAL A 54 -7.76 1.00 -3.66
CA VAL A 54 -7.17 -0.31 -3.97
C VAL A 54 -5.67 -0.10 -4.11
N THR A 55 -4.87 -0.78 -3.29
CA THR A 55 -3.41 -0.69 -3.30
C THR A 55 -2.77 -2.07 -3.41
N ALA A 56 -1.62 -2.13 -4.05
CA ALA A 56 -0.80 -3.32 -4.18
C ALA A 56 0.68 -2.97 -4.04
N VAL A 57 1.47 -3.95 -3.60
CA VAL A 57 2.93 -3.84 -3.61
C VAL A 57 3.42 -4.20 -5.00
N ALA A 58 4.10 -3.26 -5.65
CA ALA A 58 4.70 -3.45 -6.95
C ALA A 58 5.99 -4.31 -6.85
N PRO A 59 6.52 -4.84 -7.97
CA PRO A 59 7.73 -5.66 -7.98
C PRO A 59 8.97 -4.95 -7.39
N ASP A 60 9.01 -3.62 -7.44
CA ASP A 60 10.06 -2.79 -6.85
C ASP A 60 9.88 -2.56 -5.32
N GLY A 61 8.86 -3.19 -4.71
CA GLY A 61 8.53 -3.06 -3.30
C GLY A 61 7.72 -1.81 -2.96
N SER A 62 7.47 -0.91 -3.91
CA SER A 62 6.67 0.30 -3.68
C SER A 62 5.18 -0.02 -3.55
N LEU A 63 4.49 0.70 -2.68
CA LEU A 63 3.03 0.61 -2.55
C LEU A 63 2.38 1.63 -3.50
N ARG A 64 1.54 1.14 -4.41
CA ARG A 64 0.83 1.95 -5.42
C ARG A 64 -0.63 1.51 -5.52
N GLY A 65 -1.46 2.38 -6.05
CA GLY A 65 -2.87 2.04 -6.25
C GLY A 65 -3.69 3.18 -6.82
N THR A 66 -4.99 3.11 -6.55
CA THR A 66 -5.98 4.10 -7.01
C THR A 66 -6.98 4.41 -5.91
N LEU A 67 -7.47 5.65 -5.91
CA LEU A 67 -8.61 6.12 -5.14
C LEU A 67 -9.77 6.39 -6.08
N THR A 68 -10.95 5.95 -5.73
CA THR A 68 -12.21 6.26 -6.42
C THR A 68 -13.20 6.84 -5.41
N TYR A 69 -13.75 8.00 -5.69
CA TYR A 69 -14.90 8.52 -4.94
C TYR A 69 -16.16 7.75 -5.34
N THR A 70 -16.91 7.24 -4.35
CA THR A 70 -18.09 6.40 -4.62
C THR A 70 -19.38 7.19 -4.71
N SER A 71 -19.35 8.48 -4.39
CA SER A 71 -20.51 9.39 -4.46
C SER A 71 -20.62 10.17 -5.78
N VAL A 72 -19.59 10.09 -6.63
CA VAL A 72 -19.52 10.80 -7.92
C VAL A 72 -18.90 9.91 -8.98
N THR A 73 -19.31 10.08 -10.23
CA THR A 73 -18.65 9.43 -11.36
C THR A 73 -17.41 10.24 -11.72
N ALA A 74 -16.23 9.73 -11.34
CA ALA A 74 -14.95 10.32 -11.65
C ALA A 74 -13.93 9.23 -12.00
N PRO A 75 -12.92 9.52 -12.83
CA PRO A 75 -11.86 8.57 -13.10
C PRO A 75 -11.09 8.24 -11.81
N PRO A 76 -10.52 7.02 -11.70
CA PRO A 76 -9.66 6.65 -10.59
C PRO A 76 -8.44 7.57 -10.49
N ILE A 77 -8.13 8.01 -9.29
CA ILE A 77 -7.02 8.91 -8.98
C ILE A 77 -5.82 8.06 -8.56
N PRO A 78 -4.63 8.25 -9.14
CA PRO A 78 -3.46 7.46 -8.78
C PRO A 78 -3.01 7.76 -7.34
N ILE A 79 -2.57 6.70 -6.65
CA ILE A 79 -1.94 6.75 -5.34
C ILE A 79 -0.54 6.15 -5.43
N ARG A 80 0.42 6.77 -4.77
CA ARG A 80 1.74 6.21 -4.49
C ARG A 80 2.13 6.48 -3.05
N ALA A 81 2.70 5.48 -2.37
CA ALA A 81 3.30 5.73 -1.09
C ALA A 81 4.63 6.49 -1.26
N ARG A 82 4.80 7.51 -0.45
CA ARG A 82 6.05 8.29 -0.30
C ARG A 82 6.93 7.70 0.78
N ASP A 83 6.30 7.20 1.82
CA ASP A 83 6.96 6.56 2.96
C ASP A 83 6.06 5.46 3.51
N VAL A 84 6.67 4.33 3.89
CA VAL A 84 5.97 3.17 4.46
C VAL A 84 6.79 2.59 5.59
N SER A 85 6.21 2.57 6.76
CA SER A 85 6.80 1.96 7.97
C SER A 85 5.80 1.03 8.65
N ASP A 86 6.24 0.34 9.69
CA ASP A 86 5.34 -0.48 10.51
C ASP A 86 4.28 0.34 11.25
N SER A 87 4.56 1.62 11.50
CA SER A 87 3.70 2.50 12.29
C SER A 87 2.80 3.40 11.44
N ALA A 88 3.20 3.73 10.21
CA ALA A 88 2.46 4.66 9.35
C ALA A 88 2.76 4.46 7.87
N VAL A 89 1.83 4.93 7.04
CA VAL A 89 2.02 5.12 5.59
C VAL A 89 1.74 6.57 5.25
N VAL A 90 2.62 7.17 4.46
CA VAL A 90 2.42 8.48 3.85
C VAL A 90 2.18 8.28 2.36
N ASN A 91 0.99 8.63 1.89
CA ASN A 91 0.65 8.52 0.47
C ASN A 91 0.53 9.90 -0.16
N GLU A 92 0.84 9.94 -1.44
CA GLU A 92 0.50 11.01 -2.35
C GLU A 92 -0.59 10.53 -3.31
N ILE A 93 -1.66 11.30 -3.43
CA ILE A 93 -2.83 11.04 -4.26
C ILE A 93 -2.92 12.14 -5.31
N GLY A 94 -2.91 11.75 -6.56
CA GLY A 94 -2.98 12.71 -7.68
C GLY A 94 -1.69 12.86 -8.48
N PRO A 95 -1.57 13.97 -9.27
CA PRO A 95 -2.49 15.12 -9.33
C PRO A 95 -3.88 14.79 -9.90
N TYR A 96 -4.91 15.53 -9.48
CA TYR A 96 -6.28 15.41 -10.00
C TYR A 96 -7.03 16.74 -9.89
N HIS A 97 -8.07 16.91 -10.71
CA HIS A 97 -8.95 18.07 -10.60
C HIS A 97 -9.94 17.90 -9.44
N SER A 98 -9.86 18.76 -8.44
CA SER A 98 -10.80 18.80 -7.31
C SER A 98 -11.96 19.73 -7.62
N ILE A 99 -13.17 19.18 -7.72
CA ILE A 99 -14.39 19.96 -7.93
C ILE A 99 -14.61 20.95 -6.76
N THR A 100 -14.35 20.51 -5.54
CA THR A 100 -14.54 21.36 -4.34
C THR A 100 -13.56 22.52 -4.27
N ALA A 101 -12.31 22.31 -4.70
CA ALA A 101 -11.30 23.36 -4.72
C ALA A 101 -11.30 24.15 -6.05
N ASN A 102 -11.99 23.63 -7.08
CA ASN A 102 -11.98 24.11 -8.46
C ASN A 102 -10.55 24.35 -8.98
N ALA A 103 -9.67 23.37 -8.72
CA ALA A 103 -8.25 23.44 -9.06
C ALA A 103 -7.65 22.05 -9.18
N ASP A 104 -6.53 21.96 -9.88
CA ASP A 104 -5.70 20.77 -9.88
C ASP A 104 -4.90 20.70 -8.57
N VAL A 105 -5.01 19.56 -7.89
CA VAL A 105 -4.49 19.37 -6.54
C VAL A 105 -3.72 18.07 -6.40
N VAL A 106 -2.89 18.04 -5.36
CA VAL A 106 -2.27 16.83 -4.81
C VAL A 106 -2.69 16.72 -3.35
N THR A 107 -3.11 15.53 -2.94
CA THR A 107 -3.46 15.25 -1.55
C THR A 107 -2.41 14.33 -0.92
N THR A 108 -1.84 14.76 0.19
CA THR A 108 -0.97 13.92 1.02
C THR A 108 -1.80 13.34 2.16
N THR A 109 -1.69 12.04 2.39
CA THR A 109 -2.34 11.37 3.53
C THR A 109 -1.30 10.73 4.42
N THR A 110 -1.53 10.78 5.74
CA THR A 110 -0.76 10.02 6.72
C THR A 110 -1.71 9.10 7.47
N GLY A 111 -1.53 7.79 7.31
CA GLY A 111 -2.43 6.77 7.84
C GLY A 111 -1.74 5.73 8.70
N LYS A 112 -2.49 5.15 9.65
CA LYS A 112 -2.05 4.05 10.51
C LYS A 112 -3.04 2.90 10.44
N VAL A 113 -2.52 1.69 10.24
CA VAL A 113 -3.33 0.46 10.28
C VAL A 113 -3.39 -0.07 11.71
N ARG A 114 -4.60 -0.38 12.15
CA ARG A 114 -4.88 -1.11 13.40
C ARG A 114 -5.94 -2.17 13.13
N GLY A 115 -5.55 -3.43 13.09
CA GLY A 115 -6.42 -4.52 12.63
C GLY A 115 -6.90 -4.25 11.19
N ASP A 116 -8.21 -4.27 10.99
CA ASP A 116 -8.85 -4.01 9.70
C ASP A 116 -9.20 -2.53 9.48
N SER A 117 -8.68 -1.63 10.29
CA SER A 117 -8.92 -0.19 10.17
C SER A 117 -7.67 0.54 9.72
N LEU A 118 -7.82 1.46 8.75
CA LEU A 118 -6.80 2.41 8.34
C LEU A 118 -7.35 3.81 8.53
N ASN A 119 -6.81 4.55 9.49
CA ASN A 119 -7.25 5.88 9.87
C ASN A 119 -6.10 6.88 9.83
N GLY A 120 -6.41 8.14 9.57
CA GLY A 120 -5.37 9.15 9.50
C GLY A 120 -5.87 10.55 9.17
N THR A 121 -4.95 11.35 8.65
CA THR A 121 -5.16 12.74 8.25
C THR A 121 -4.86 12.92 6.77
N PHE A 122 -5.41 13.97 6.18
CA PHE A 122 -5.08 14.40 4.83
C PHE A 122 -4.85 15.90 4.76
N GLU A 123 -3.99 16.31 3.85
CA GLU A 123 -3.75 17.69 3.44
C GLU A 123 -3.80 17.78 1.92
N MET A 124 -4.56 18.74 1.41
CA MET A 124 -4.68 19.03 -0.01
C MET A 124 -3.97 20.34 -0.33
N ARG A 125 -3.19 20.34 -1.40
CA ARG A 125 -2.45 21.51 -1.91
C ARG A 125 -2.66 21.64 -3.40
N PRO A 126 -2.49 22.85 -3.98
CA PRO A 126 -2.44 23.00 -5.43
C PRO A 126 -1.34 22.12 -6.04
N ALA A 127 -1.57 21.54 -7.22
CA ALA A 127 -0.61 20.65 -7.89
C ALA A 127 0.71 21.36 -8.23
N GLY A 128 0.68 22.65 -8.47
CA GLY A 128 1.86 23.51 -8.68
C GLY A 128 2.61 23.88 -7.39
N GLY A 129 2.19 23.37 -6.23
CA GLY A 129 2.75 23.75 -4.93
C GLY A 129 1.99 24.89 -4.26
N GLY A 130 2.36 25.21 -3.01
CA GLY A 130 1.73 26.26 -2.22
C GLY A 130 1.19 25.78 -0.89
N ASN A 131 0.38 26.64 -0.24
CA ASN A 131 -0.19 26.37 1.07
C ASN A 131 -1.26 25.29 1.03
N VAL A 132 -1.50 24.66 2.17
CA VAL A 132 -2.64 23.74 2.36
C VAL A 132 -3.93 24.52 2.15
N ILE A 133 -4.77 24.06 1.23
CA ILE A 133 -6.07 24.64 0.91
C ILE A 133 -7.23 23.86 1.56
N MET A 134 -6.97 22.62 1.97
CA MET A 134 -7.95 21.77 2.67
C MET A 134 -7.21 20.73 3.48
N SER A 135 -7.71 20.42 4.65
CA SER A 135 -7.22 19.34 5.51
C SER A 135 -8.34 18.66 6.26
N GLY A 136 -8.08 17.52 6.84
CA GLY A 136 -9.03 16.79 7.64
C GLY A 136 -8.56 15.42 8.06
N ASN A 137 -9.50 14.58 8.43
CA ASN A 137 -9.27 13.21 8.88
C ASN A 137 -9.95 12.23 7.93
N PHE A 138 -9.48 10.98 7.94
CA PHE A 138 -10.19 9.91 7.28
C PHE A 138 -10.25 8.66 8.17
N ARG A 139 -11.28 7.85 7.92
CA ARG A 139 -11.47 6.54 8.56
C ARG A 139 -11.90 5.55 7.51
N SER A 140 -11.32 4.35 7.58
CA SER A 140 -11.65 3.28 6.64
C SER A 140 -11.51 1.91 7.27
N LYS A 141 -12.10 0.94 6.59
CA LYS A 141 -11.97 -0.48 6.90
C LYS A 141 -11.49 -1.25 5.69
N ARG A 142 -10.78 -2.32 5.94
CA ARG A 142 -10.40 -3.29 4.92
C ARG A 142 -11.64 -4.02 4.42
N VAL A 143 -11.76 -4.11 3.11
CA VAL A 143 -12.76 -4.99 2.46
C VAL A 143 -12.11 -6.35 2.30
N VAL A 144 -12.68 -7.36 2.95
CA VAL A 144 -12.28 -8.76 2.76
C VAL A 144 -13.01 -9.28 1.53
N PRO A 145 -12.33 -9.95 0.58
CA PRO A 145 -12.96 -10.58 -0.59
C PRO A 145 -13.98 -11.62 -0.19
#